data_3bca274041a1fec584fd8ac224f3fe55
#
_entry.id   3bca274041a1fec584fd8ac224f3fe55
#
_cell.length_a   1.000
_cell.length_b   1.000
_cell.length_c   1.000
_cell.angle_alpha   90.00
_cell.angle_beta   90.00
_cell.angle_gamma   90.00
#
_symmetry.space_group_name_H-M   'P 1'
#
loop_
_entity.id
_entity.type
_entity.pdbx_description
1 polymer ?
#
loop_
_entity_poly.entity_id
_entity_poly.type
_entity_poly.pdbx_seq_one_letter_code
_entity_poly.pdbx_strand_id
1 'polypeptide(L)'
;DYQRLCGYRREFFAPKEWLGRTVLLTFGAVAHDATVFCNGRRVFHHGCGYTAFTVDLTGALRLGQKNVVAVRCDCREDLNIPPFGGQLDALTYGGIYRAVSLDIKEPAYLRDVFIEAKAEGDFRIYTSTVGETVGCTLQAEIRSPSGSRAAYSGELSLPITGVLNGVHPWSIEHPTLYTLTVQLIRPGSAGLPDRVLDEKTIRFGFRTVQFVAGGLYLNGQRVELRGLNRHQSYAYQGYAMPDSIQRLDAQLLKKELGCNAVRTCYAPPSPAFLDACDELGLLVFPEMPGWQHIGDEVWQAQALQNCREMVCQCRNHPSIFLWGARVNGSADDEAFYKRTNEAIHRLDPTRPTAGARNHRKSQLLEDVYAYNDYSYRGRGAACEARAAVTSDPRKGYLISEFGGQQLPTKPFDDETHRLVQALRYAAGINDSIAQQGVAGSFGWCMADYNTHREFGSG
;
A
#
# COMPACT_ATOMS: atom_id res chain seq x y z
N ASP A 1 6.27 -22.30 12.86
CA ASP A 1 6.44 -20.90 13.26
C ASP A 1 7.91 -20.56 13.48
N TYR A 2 8.49 -19.65 12.68
CA TYR A 2 9.88 -19.27 12.80
C TYR A 2 10.02 -17.94 13.57
N GLN A 3 9.86 -18.01 14.88
CA GLN A 3 9.89 -16.88 15.83
C GLN A 3 11.30 -16.71 16.42
N ARG A 4 12.26 -16.25 15.60
CA ARG A 4 13.68 -16.21 15.99
C ARG A 4 14.40 -14.97 15.48
N LEU A 5 15.57 -14.78 16.07
CA LEU A 5 16.55 -13.84 15.56
C LEU A 5 17.35 -14.49 14.42
N CYS A 6 17.35 -13.86 13.26
CA CYS A 6 18.05 -14.33 12.06
C CYS A 6 19.20 -13.39 11.69
N GLY A 7 20.23 -13.94 11.08
CA GLY A 7 21.33 -13.18 10.48
C GLY A 7 21.48 -13.47 9.00
N TYR A 8 21.48 -12.43 8.18
CA TYR A 8 21.81 -12.51 6.76
C TYR A 8 23.17 -11.85 6.54
N ARG A 9 24.01 -12.41 5.67
CA ARG A 9 25.33 -11.88 5.35
C ARG A 9 25.62 -12.06 3.86
N ARG A 10 26.04 -10.98 3.20
CA ARG A 10 26.46 -11.00 1.80
C ARG A 10 27.76 -10.23 1.60
N GLU A 11 28.67 -10.83 0.83
CA GLU A 11 29.86 -10.15 0.35
C GLU A 11 29.64 -9.62 -1.07
N PHE A 12 30.18 -8.45 -1.36
CA PHE A 12 30.21 -7.88 -2.69
C PHE A 12 31.45 -7.01 -2.87
N PHE A 13 31.88 -6.85 -4.12
CA PHE A 13 32.98 -5.96 -4.46
C PHE A 13 32.44 -4.57 -4.79
N ALA A 14 33.02 -3.52 -4.19
CA ALA A 14 32.70 -2.13 -4.51
C ALA A 14 33.80 -1.56 -5.43
N PRO A 15 33.54 -1.34 -6.72
CA PRO A 15 34.52 -0.81 -7.67
C PRO A 15 35.04 0.59 -7.26
N LYS A 16 36.27 0.92 -7.69
CA LYS A 16 36.86 2.25 -7.45
C LYS A 16 36.09 3.38 -8.18
N GLU A 17 35.45 3.03 -9.28
CA GLU A 17 34.62 3.89 -10.13
C GLU A 17 33.40 4.46 -9.40
N TRP A 18 33.05 3.89 -8.25
CA TRP A 18 32.01 4.43 -7.38
C TRP A 18 32.50 5.63 -6.51
N LEU A 19 33.76 6.02 -6.66
CA LEU A 19 34.27 7.21 -5.97
C LEU A 19 33.46 8.46 -6.39
N GLY A 20 32.95 9.19 -5.39
CA GLY A 20 32.09 10.35 -5.60
C GLY A 20 30.65 10.02 -5.98
N ARG A 21 30.23 8.75 -5.96
CA ARG A 21 28.85 8.30 -6.14
C ARG A 21 28.16 8.07 -4.81
N THR A 22 26.84 8.08 -4.79
CA THR A 22 26.01 7.61 -3.68
C THR A 22 25.59 6.18 -3.92
N VAL A 23 25.82 5.31 -2.94
CA VAL A 23 25.50 3.87 -3.03
C VAL A 23 24.36 3.54 -2.08
N LEU A 24 23.21 3.20 -2.64
CA LEU A 24 21.96 2.95 -1.92
C LEU A 24 21.60 1.47 -1.98
N LEU A 25 21.37 0.86 -0.81
CA LEU A 25 20.86 -0.50 -0.70
C LEU A 25 19.40 -0.43 -0.27
N THR A 26 18.50 -0.92 -1.13
CA THR A 26 17.05 -0.92 -0.89
C THR A 26 16.57 -2.33 -0.59
N PHE A 27 15.85 -2.49 0.51
CA PHE A 27 15.12 -3.69 0.88
C PHE A 27 13.64 -3.49 0.60
N GLY A 28 13.02 -4.35 -0.19
CA GLY A 28 11.60 -4.29 -0.51
C GLY A 28 10.68 -4.60 0.69
N ALA A 29 11.11 -5.48 1.58
CA ALA A 29 10.56 -5.71 2.92
C ALA A 29 11.44 -6.67 3.72
N VAL A 30 11.51 -6.46 5.03
CA VAL A 30 12.22 -7.33 5.99
C VAL A 30 11.35 -7.47 7.24
N ALA A 31 10.81 -8.65 7.48
CA ALA A 31 9.92 -8.88 8.61
C ALA A 31 10.70 -9.47 9.82
N HIS A 32 10.67 -8.78 10.99
CA HIS A 32 9.84 -7.59 11.26
C HIS A 32 10.69 -6.38 11.67
N ASP A 33 11.76 -6.60 12.45
CA ASP A 33 12.71 -5.58 12.89
C ASP A 33 14.09 -5.85 12.29
N ALA A 34 14.61 -4.88 11.52
CA ALA A 34 15.84 -5.04 10.77
C ALA A 34 16.92 -4.05 11.22
N THR A 35 18.09 -4.55 11.60
CA THR A 35 19.30 -3.73 11.78
C THR A 35 20.31 -4.09 10.72
N VAL A 36 20.73 -3.10 9.92
CA VAL A 36 21.68 -3.27 8.82
C VAL A 36 23.07 -2.82 9.24
N PHE A 37 24.07 -3.64 8.89
CA PHE A 37 25.48 -3.38 9.11
C PHE A 37 26.23 -3.41 7.79
N CYS A 38 27.21 -2.52 7.63
CA CYS A 38 28.16 -2.55 6.54
C CYS A 38 29.59 -2.58 7.13
N ASN A 39 30.39 -3.58 6.77
CA ASN A 39 31.76 -3.79 7.27
C ASN A 39 31.86 -3.77 8.81
N GLY A 40 30.86 -4.29 9.51
CA GLY A 40 30.78 -4.35 10.97
C GLY A 40 30.21 -3.08 11.62
N ARG A 41 30.01 -1.99 10.89
CA ARG A 41 29.40 -0.75 11.39
C ARG A 41 27.88 -0.82 11.22
N ARG A 42 27.10 -0.53 12.26
CA ARG A 42 25.64 -0.33 12.15
C ARG A 42 25.39 0.92 11.29
N VAL A 43 24.59 0.77 10.23
CA VAL A 43 24.29 1.86 9.27
C VAL A 43 22.82 2.23 9.24
N PHE A 44 21.91 1.31 9.60
CA PHE A 44 20.47 1.59 9.57
C PHE A 44 19.68 0.67 10.52
N HIS A 45 18.46 1.12 10.86
CA HIS A 45 17.46 0.32 11.56
C HIS A 45 16.07 0.64 11.01
N HIS A 46 15.23 -0.40 10.85
CA HIS A 46 13.87 -0.28 10.36
C HIS A 46 12.93 -1.23 11.12
N GLY A 47 11.86 -0.70 11.70
CA GLY A 47 10.88 -1.43 12.52
C GLY A 47 9.53 -1.60 11.80
N CYS A 48 9.52 -2.14 10.59
CA CYS A 48 8.30 -2.48 9.87
C CYS A 48 8.54 -3.68 8.95
N GLY A 49 7.66 -4.69 9.07
CA GLY A 49 7.77 -5.90 8.25
C GLY A 49 7.24 -5.76 6.82
N TYR A 50 6.63 -4.64 6.42
CA TYR A 50 5.81 -4.58 5.21
C TYR A 50 6.17 -3.46 4.24
N THR A 51 6.93 -2.47 4.68
CA THR A 51 7.35 -1.33 3.86
C THR A 51 8.80 -1.49 3.41
N ALA A 52 9.13 -0.91 2.26
CA ALA A 52 10.49 -0.86 1.77
C ALA A 52 11.29 0.22 2.51
N PHE A 53 12.59 0.03 2.63
CA PHE A 53 13.51 1.04 3.16
C PHE A 53 14.84 1.03 2.41
N THR A 54 15.47 2.20 2.38
CA THR A 54 16.74 2.41 1.65
C THR A 54 17.82 2.85 2.63
N VAL A 55 18.99 2.21 2.50
CA VAL A 55 20.16 2.43 3.35
C VAL A 55 21.27 3.07 2.52
N ASP A 56 21.78 4.20 2.93
CA ASP A 56 22.98 4.81 2.33
C ASP A 56 24.24 4.10 2.87
N LEU A 57 24.92 3.37 2.01
CA LEU A 57 26.16 2.66 2.31
C LEU A 57 27.43 3.49 2.03
N THR A 58 27.32 4.65 1.37
CA THR A 58 28.44 5.42 0.80
C THR A 58 29.59 5.60 1.78
N GLY A 59 29.28 6.08 2.98
CA GLY A 59 30.30 6.37 4.02
C GLY A 59 30.83 5.13 4.76
N ALA A 60 30.30 3.93 4.48
CA ALA A 60 30.72 2.69 5.10
C ALA A 60 31.47 1.75 4.15
N LEU A 61 31.50 2.06 2.85
CA LEU A 61 32.15 1.24 1.83
C LEU A 61 33.65 1.45 1.77
N ARG A 62 34.36 0.38 1.42
CA ARG A 62 35.77 0.33 1.08
C ARG A 62 35.88 0.11 -0.43
N LEU A 63 36.16 1.20 -1.17
CA LEU A 63 36.24 1.14 -2.62
C LEU A 63 37.47 0.34 -3.10
N GLY A 64 37.32 -0.40 -4.20
CA GLY A 64 38.33 -1.29 -4.74
C GLY A 64 38.54 -2.55 -3.91
N GLN A 65 37.63 -2.90 -3.02
CA GLN A 65 37.76 -4.03 -2.11
C GLN A 65 36.41 -4.78 -1.94
N LYS A 66 36.48 -5.97 -1.35
CA LYS A 66 35.31 -6.69 -0.86
C LYS A 66 34.73 -5.98 0.36
N ASN A 67 33.42 -5.87 0.38
CA ASN A 67 32.61 -5.33 1.47
C ASN A 67 31.63 -6.38 1.93
N VAL A 68 31.18 -6.27 3.17
CA VAL A 68 30.21 -7.16 3.78
C VAL A 68 29.01 -6.36 4.24
N VAL A 69 27.83 -6.70 3.75
CA VAL A 69 26.55 -6.28 4.34
C VAL A 69 26.03 -7.43 5.20
N ALA A 70 25.61 -7.12 6.40
CA ALA A 70 24.90 -8.03 7.28
C ALA A 70 23.60 -7.40 7.78
N VAL A 71 22.57 -8.23 7.91
CA VAL A 71 21.27 -7.81 8.44
C VAL A 71 20.93 -8.72 9.63
N ARG A 72 20.76 -8.11 10.81
CA ARG A 72 20.12 -8.74 11.95
C ARG A 72 18.61 -8.53 11.78
N CYS A 73 17.87 -9.61 11.65
CA CYS A 73 16.43 -9.61 11.49
C CYS A 73 15.79 -10.27 12.68
N ASP A 74 14.96 -9.56 13.43
CA ASP A 74 14.14 -10.13 14.49
C ASP A 74 12.77 -10.49 13.91
N CYS A 75 12.47 -11.79 13.88
CA CYS A 75 11.27 -12.34 13.25
C CYS A 75 10.19 -12.70 14.28
N ARG A 76 10.33 -12.32 15.53
CA ARG A 76 9.38 -12.65 16.60
C ARG A 76 8.14 -11.74 16.51
N GLU A 77 7.01 -12.27 16.93
CA GLU A 77 5.73 -11.54 17.00
C GLU A 77 5.51 -10.83 18.33
N ASP A 78 6.35 -11.09 19.34
CA ASP A 78 6.27 -10.48 20.66
C ASP A 78 6.94 -9.09 20.76
N LEU A 79 7.38 -8.54 19.64
CA LEU A 79 7.98 -7.22 19.57
C LEU A 79 6.92 -6.14 19.82
N ASN A 80 7.25 -5.10 20.57
CA ASN A 80 6.39 -3.94 20.75
C ASN A 80 6.56 -2.95 19.58
N ILE A 81 6.29 -3.41 18.35
CA ILE A 81 6.25 -2.62 17.12
C ILE A 81 5.00 -3.01 16.32
N PRO A 82 4.41 -2.13 15.47
CA PRO A 82 3.30 -2.52 14.62
C PRO A 82 3.68 -3.66 13.65
N PRO A 83 2.80 -4.67 13.49
CA PRO A 83 1.44 -4.83 14.00
C PRO A 83 1.34 -5.44 15.39
N PHE A 84 2.46 -5.71 16.07
CA PHE A 84 2.55 -6.47 17.30
C PHE A 84 2.28 -5.65 18.57
N GLY A 85 2.25 -6.35 19.71
CA GLY A 85 1.91 -5.81 21.02
C GLY A 85 0.65 -6.46 21.61
N GLY A 86 -0.18 -7.08 20.77
CA GLY A 86 -1.29 -7.96 21.08
C GLY A 86 -1.23 -9.23 20.25
N GLN A 87 -2.15 -10.14 20.48
CA GLN A 87 -2.25 -11.39 19.73
C GLN A 87 -2.86 -11.09 18.34
N LEU A 88 -2.25 -11.63 17.28
CA LEU A 88 -2.78 -11.55 15.91
C LEU A 88 -3.56 -12.83 15.58
N ASP A 89 -4.56 -12.73 14.71
CA ASP A 89 -5.27 -13.90 14.19
C ASP A 89 -4.44 -14.64 13.12
N ALA A 90 -3.83 -13.91 12.18
CA ALA A 90 -3.02 -14.47 11.12
C ALA A 90 -1.57 -14.70 11.57
N LEU A 91 -0.99 -15.86 11.19
CA LEU A 91 0.44 -16.08 11.33
C LEU A 91 1.25 -15.12 10.48
N THR A 92 2.35 -14.64 11.04
CA THR A 92 3.32 -13.83 10.32
C THR A 92 4.56 -14.65 9.94
N TYR A 93 5.32 -14.16 8.95
CA TYR A 93 6.49 -14.85 8.43
C TYR A 93 7.69 -13.91 8.43
N GLY A 94 8.77 -14.34 9.06
CA GLY A 94 9.97 -13.53 9.23
C GLY A 94 10.95 -13.58 8.06
N GLY A 95 11.89 -12.65 8.03
CA GLY A 95 13.03 -12.64 7.15
C GLY A 95 12.97 -11.61 6.03
N ILE A 96 13.96 -11.64 5.15
CA ILE A 96 14.02 -10.81 3.93
C ILE A 96 13.18 -11.51 2.86
N TYR A 97 11.96 -11.06 2.61
CA TYR A 97 11.01 -11.78 1.75
C TYR A 97 10.65 -11.04 0.45
N ARG A 98 11.11 -9.79 0.27
CA ARG A 98 11.03 -9.06 -0.99
C ARG A 98 12.42 -8.78 -1.54
N ALA A 99 12.50 -8.31 -2.79
CA ALA A 99 13.75 -8.02 -3.47
C ALA A 99 14.67 -7.06 -2.69
N VAL A 100 15.97 -7.27 -2.86
CA VAL A 100 17.02 -6.35 -2.39
C VAL A 100 17.81 -5.86 -3.59
N SER A 101 17.91 -4.54 -3.76
CA SER A 101 18.62 -3.91 -4.88
C SER A 101 19.71 -2.95 -4.40
N LEU A 102 20.72 -2.78 -5.24
CA LEU A 102 21.80 -1.82 -5.02
C LEU A 102 21.79 -0.81 -6.15
N ASP A 103 21.62 0.47 -5.82
CA ASP A 103 21.56 1.57 -6.78
C ASP A 103 22.78 2.46 -6.61
N ILE A 104 23.43 2.79 -7.73
CA ILE A 104 24.58 3.70 -7.77
C ILE A 104 24.10 5.01 -8.40
N LYS A 105 24.02 6.04 -7.59
CA LYS A 105 23.50 7.36 -7.97
C LYS A 105 24.60 8.41 -8.07
N GLU A 106 24.33 9.49 -8.79
CA GLU A 106 25.07 10.73 -8.62
C GLU A 106 24.91 11.25 -7.18
N PRO A 107 25.80 12.11 -6.66
CA PRO A 107 25.64 12.73 -5.34
C PRO A 107 24.33 13.52 -5.21
N ALA A 108 23.85 14.08 -6.34
CA ALA A 108 22.54 14.74 -6.42
C ALA A 108 21.58 13.85 -7.23
N TYR A 109 20.45 13.46 -6.63
CA TYR A 109 19.49 12.55 -7.25
C TYR A 109 18.05 12.84 -6.80
N LEU A 110 17.09 12.30 -7.54
CA LEU A 110 15.67 12.31 -7.20
C LEU A 110 15.37 11.28 -6.10
N ARG A 111 14.97 11.75 -4.91
CA ARG A 111 14.53 10.87 -3.83
C ARG A 111 13.13 10.33 -4.10
N ASP A 112 12.20 11.21 -4.47
CA ASP A 112 10.79 10.86 -4.67
C ASP A 112 10.18 11.67 -5.82
N VAL A 113 9.20 11.05 -6.50
CA VAL A 113 8.37 11.66 -7.53
C VAL A 113 6.93 11.24 -7.27
N PHE A 114 6.04 12.22 -7.11
CA PHE A 114 4.61 12.00 -6.95
C PHE A 114 3.82 12.80 -7.97
N ILE A 115 2.80 12.20 -8.57
CA ILE A 115 1.88 12.90 -9.47
C ILE A 115 0.45 12.85 -8.97
N GLU A 116 -0.15 14.03 -8.80
CA GLU A 116 -1.60 14.21 -8.73
C GLU A 116 -2.11 14.36 -10.15
N ALA A 117 -3.04 13.51 -10.58
CA ALA A 117 -3.58 13.52 -11.95
C ALA A 117 -5.09 13.30 -11.91
N LYS A 118 -5.86 14.33 -12.33
CA LYS A 118 -7.32 14.32 -12.32
C LYS A 118 -7.89 13.80 -13.64
N ALA A 119 -9.11 13.29 -13.60
CA ALA A 119 -9.80 12.74 -14.77
C ALA A 119 -9.93 13.73 -15.94
N GLU A 120 -9.97 15.02 -15.65
CA GLU A 120 -10.07 16.10 -16.63
C GLU A 120 -8.75 16.41 -17.35
N GLY A 121 -7.62 15.84 -16.86
CA GLY A 121 -6.29 16.02 -17.43
C GLY A 121 -5.40 16.99 -16.67
N ASP A 122 -5.91 17.66 -15.63
CA ASP A 122 -5.10 18.48 -14.73
C ASP A 122 -4.12 17.61 -13.98
N PHE A 123 -2.87 18.09 -13.83
CA PHE A 123 -1.86 17.37 -13.05
C PHE A 123 -0.91 18.30 -12.31
N ARG A 124 -0.30 17.73 -11.23
CA ARG A 124 0.80 18.34 -10.48
C ARG A 124 1.84 17.28 -10.17
N ILE A 125 3.10 17.55 -10.51
CA ILE A 125 4.23 16.65 -10.26
C ILE A 125 5.05 17.27 -9.13
N TYR A 126 5.17 16.55 -8.04
CA TYR A 126 5.99 16.89 -6.89
C TYR A 126 7.26 16.05 -6.93
N THR A 127 8.39 16.67 -6.63
CA THR A 127 9.68 16.00 -6.54
C THR A 127 10.36 16.31 -5.23
N SER A 128 11.17 15.39 -4.74
CA SER A 128 12.16 15.69 -3.71
C SER A 128 13.51 15.17 -4.14
N THR A 129 14.55 15.90 -3.78
CA THR A 129 15.94 15.62 -4.18
C THR A 129 16.84 15.43 -2.97
N VAL A 130 18.01 14.86 -3.20
CA VAL A 130 19.10 14.72 -2.24
C VAL A 130 20.35 15.31 -2.88
N GLY A 131 21.26 15.85 -2.04
CA GLY A 131 22.54 16.36 -2.47
C GLY A 131 22.50 17.82 -2.96
N GLU A 132 23.61 18.25 -3.59
CA GLU A 132 23.76 19.64 -4.06
C GLU A 132 23.04 19.80 -5.41
N THR A 133 21.90 20.50 -5.37
CA THR A 133 21.02 20.71 -6.53
C THR A 133 20.87 22.18 -6.93
N VAL A 134 21.67 23.08 -6.38
CA VAL A 134 21.66 24.50 -6.76
C VAL A 134 21.93 24.65 -8.26
N GLY A 135 21.09 25.41 -8.95
CA GLY A 135 21.16 25.62 -10.39
C GLY A 135 20.67 24.44 -11.23
N CYS A 136 20.25 23.31 -10.63
CA CYS A 136 19.59 22.24 -11.39
C CYS A 136 18.14 22.58 -11.73
N THR A 137 17.64 21.96 -12.79
CA THR A 137 16.26 22.05 -13.28
C THR A 137 15.63 20.68 -13.39
N LEU A 138 14.30 20.65 -13.52
CA LEU A 138 13.53 19.43 -13.77
C LEU A 138 12.99 19.43 -15.20
N GLN A 139 13.06 18.28 -15.86
CA GLN A 139 12.30 17.99 -17.06
C GLN A 139 11.38 16.79 -16.78
N ALA A 140 10.14 16.89 -17.26
CA ALA A 140 9.16 15.82 -17.13
C ALA A 140 8.55 15.53 -18.50
N GLU A 141 8.45 14.25 -18.85
CA GLU A 141 7.76 13.77 -20.04
C GLU A 141 6.60 12.87 -19.61
N ILE A 142 5.38 13.19 -20.04
CA ILE A 142 4.23 12.31 -19.94
C ILE A 142 4.02 11.64 -21.29
N ARG A 143 3.99 10.29 -21.29
CA ARG A 143 3.72 9.48 -22.46
C ARG A 143 2.41 8.71 -22.30
N SER A 144 1.52 8.85 -23.29
CA SER A 144 0.28 8.11 -23.37
C SER A 144 0.50 6.65 -23.82
N PRO A 145 -0.46 5.74 -23.62
CA PRO A 145 -0.41 4.39 -24.16
C PRO A 145 -0.29 4.33 -25.69
N SER A 146 -0.84 5.32 -26.40
CA SER A 146 -0.73 5.45 -27.85
C SER A 146 0.62 5.97 -28.34
N GLY A 147 1.53 6.33 -27.41
CA GLY A 147 2.86 6.82 -27.72
C GLY A 147 2.97 8.34 -27.85
N SER A 148 1.87 9.10 -27.73
CA SER A 148 1.92 10.58 -27.71
C SER A 148 2.71 11.08 -26.51
N ARG A 149 3.50 12.14 -26.68
CA ARG A 149 4.39 12.69 -25.66
C ARG A 149 4.09 14.16 -25.41
N ALA A 150 4.14 14.56 -24.14
CA ALA A 150 4.07 15.95 -23.72
C ALA A 150 5.20 16.24 -22.73
N ALA A 151 6.01 17.26 -23.04
CA ALA A 151 7.18 17.62 -22.22
C ALA A 151 6.88 18.90 -21.42
N TYR A 152 7.37 18.91 -20.19
CA TYR A 152 7.23 20.01 -19.24
C TYR A 152 8.57 20.27 -18.57
N SER A 153 8.78 21.51 -18.10
CA SER A 153 9.96 21.87 -17.32
C SER A 153 9.55 22.63 -16.08
N GLY A 154 10.40 22.61 -15.07
CA GLY A 154 10.12 23.29 -13.81
C GLY A 154 11.35 23.48 -12.94
N GLU A 155 11.15 24.27 -11.89
CA GLU A 155 12.12 24.46 -10.82
C GLU A 155 11.94 23.41 -9.72
N LEU A 156 13.02 23.11 -8.98
CA LEU A 156 12.94 22.10 -7.90
C LEU A 156 12.06 22.51 -6.73
N SER A 157 11.90 23.80 -6.51
CA SER A 157 11.15 24.38 -5.38
C SER A 157 9.63 24.36 -5.55
N LEU A 158 9.14 24.12 -6.76
CA LEU A 158 7.72 24.19 -7.13
C LEU A 158 7.28 22.91 -7.83
N PRO A 159 6.01 22.51 -7.68
CA PRO A 159 5.47 21.42 -8.47
C PRO A 159 5.38 21.82 -9.95
N ILE A 160 5.71 20.90 -10.85
CA ILE A 160 5.41 21.06 -12.28
C ILE A 160 3.90 20.86 -12.45
N THR A 161 3.22 21.87 -12.97
CA THR A 161 1.76 21.84 -13.17
C THR A 161 1.42 21.94 -14.65
N GLY A 162 0.31 21.32 -15.05
CA GLY A 162 -0.16 21.41 -16.41
C GLY A 162 -1.53 20.77 -16.60
N VAL A 163 -1.99 20.82 -17.85
CA VAL A 163 -3.18 20.12 -18.32
C VAL A 163 -2.80 19.31 -19.55
N LEU A 164 -3.10 18.02 -19.54
CA LEU A 164 -2.97 17.15 -20.72
C LEU A 164 -4.36 16.96 -21.33
N ASN A 165 -4.58 17.55 -22.50
CA ASN A 165 -5.86 17.47 -23.18
C ASN A 165 -6.08 16.08 -23.80
N GLY A 166 -7.34 15.63 -23.82
CA GLY A 166 -7.74 14.38 -24.46
C GLY A 166 -7.24 13.12 -23.73
N VAL A 167 -7.08 13.21 -22.40
CA VAL A 167 -6.73 12.04 -21.59
C VAL A 167 -7.86 11.00 -21.59
N HIS A 168 -7.48 9.75 -21.50
CA HIS A 168 -8.39 8.64 -21.20
C HIS A 168 -8.25 8.31 -19.72
N PRO A 169 -9.24 8.66 -18.87
CA PRO A 169 -9.16 8.39 -17.44
C PRO A 169 -9.04 6.90 -17.13
N TRP A 170 -8.25 6.58 -16.11
CA TRP A 170 -8.19 5.24 -15.56
C TRP A 170 -9.51 4.88 -14.87
N SER A 171 -10.09 3.74 -15.23
CA SER A 171 -11.30 3.21 -14.61
C SER A 171 -11.21 1.69 -14.42
N ILE A 172 -12.22 1.13 -13.80
CA ILE A 172 -12.34 -0.34 -13.58
C ILE A 172 -12.46 -1.09 -14.91
N GLU A 173 -13.14 -0.51 -15.89
CA GLU A 173 -13.40 -1.07 -17.21
C GLU A 173 -12.29 -0.74 -18.22
N HIS A 174 -11.71 0.44 -18.08
CA HIS A 174 -10.67 0.98 -18.96
C HIS A 174 -9.47 1.45 -18.14
N PRO A 175 -8.59 0.54 -17.69
CA PRO A 175 -7.47 0.85 -16.81
C PRO A 175 -6.29 1.49 -17.58
N THR A 176 -6.52 2.68 -18.13
CA THR A 176 -5.54 3.40 -18.94
C THR A 176 -4.39 3.92 -18.11
N LEU A 177 -3.18 3.47 -18.43
CA LEU A 177 -1.95 3.85 -17.73
C LEU A 177 -1.07 4.72 -18.62
N TYR A 178 -0.58 5.82 -18.05
CA TYR A 178 0.41 6.72 -18.61
C TYR A 178 1.76 6.48 -17.96
N THR A 179 2.82 6.90 -18.63
CA THR A 179 4.19 6.87 -18.08
C THR A 179 4.66 8.30 -17.88
N LEU A 180 5.13 8.62 -16.69
CA LEU A 180 5.82 9.87 -16.37
C LEU A 180 7.30 9.56 -16.20
N THR A 181 8.17 10.24 -16.94
CA THR A 181 9.62 10.26 -16.74
C THR A 181 10.03 11.65 -16.26
N VAL A 182 10.72 11.71 -15.11
CA VAL A 182 11.26 12.96 -14.56
C VAL A 182 12.76 12.88 -14.52
N GLN A 183 13.44 13.88 -15.07
CA GLN A 183 14.89 14.02 -15.08
C GLN A 183 15.32 15.21 -14.22
N LEU A 184 16.35 15.00 -13.38
CA LEU A 184 17.10 16.05 -12.70
C LEU A 184 18.27 16.45 -13.59
N ILE A 185 18.30 17.70 -14.02
CA ILE A 185 19.27 18.19 -15.01
C ILE A 185 20.13 19.26 -14.40
N ARG A 186 21.44 19.15 -14.58
CA ARG A 186 22.40 20.23 -14.36
C ARG A 186 22.69 20.91 -15.69
N PRO A 187 22.29 22.17 -15.88
CA PRO A 187 22.57 22.90 -17.11
C PRO A 187 24.07 22.99 -17.38
N GLY A 188 24.44 22.84 -18.63
CA GLY A 188 25.81 23.01 -19.07
C GLY A 188 26.25 24.48 -18.99
N SER A 189 27.54 24.69 -18.86
CA SER A 189 28.15 26.04 -18.88
C SER A 189 29.25 26.13 -19.94
N ALA A 190 29.48 27.31 -20.46
CA ALA A 190 30.55 27.58 -21.43
C ALA A 190 30.58 26.64 -22.66
N GLY A 191 29.40 26.32 -23.22
CA GLY A 191 29.26 25.45 -24.40
C GLY A 191 29.27 23.94 -24.12
N LEU A 192 29.30 23.54 -22.87
CA LEU A 192 29.08 22.14 -22.47
C LEU A 192 27.60 21.79 -22.50
N PRO A 193 27.23 20.55 -22.87
CA PRO A 193 25.83 20.10 -22.87
C PRO A 193 25.28 19.96 -21.45
N ASP A 194 23.95 20.02 -21.35
CA ASP A 194 23.24 19.68 -20.13
C ASP A 194 23.55 18.25 -19.70
N ARG A 195 23.63 18.01 -18.39
CA ARG A 195 23.88 16.71 -17.81
C ARG A 195 22.68 16.22 -17.02
N VAL A 196 22.13 15.07 -17.41
CA VAL A 196 21.14 14.35 -16.61
C VAL A 196 21.87 13.71 -15.40
N LEU A 197 21.51 14.13 -14.19
CA LEU A 197 22.07 13.60 -12.95
C LEU A 197 21.31 12.36 -12.48
N ASP A 198 19.99 12.37 -12.61
CA ASP A 198 19.14 11.22 -12.27
C ASP A 198 17.84 11.26 -13.07
N GLU A 199 17.24 10.08 -13.20
CA GLU A 199 15.96 9.89 -13.88
C GLU A 199 15.08 8.94 -13.08
N LYS A 200 13.79 9.25 -12.96
CA LYS A 200 12.77 8.35 -12.45
C LYS A 200 11.62 8.21 -13.43
N THR A 201 11.23 6.97 -13.67
CA THR A 201 10.05 6.63 -14.49
C THR A 201 9.01 5.94 -13.62
N ILE A 202 7.77 6.43 -13.65
CA ILE A 202 6.62 5.88 -12.93
C ILE A 202 5.44 5.70 -13.89
N ARG A 203 4.60 4.70 -13.60
CA ARG A 203 3.29 4.54 -14.23
C ARG A 203 2.23 5.20 -13.36
N PHE A 204 1.23 5.80 -13.96
CA PHE A 204 0.12 6.44 -13.26
C PHE A 204 -1.14 6.45 -14.14
N GLY A 205 -2.28 6.83 -13.56
CA GLY A 205 -3.53 7.03 -14.29
C GLY A 205 -4.18 8.35 -13.91
N PHE A 206 -4.76 9.04 -14.90
CA PHE A 206 -5.62 10.19 -14.64
C PHE A 206 -6.94 9.70 -14.05
N ARG A 207 -7.31 10.15 -12.86
CA ARG A 207 -8.57 9.78 -12.22
C ARG A 207 -8.96 10.74 -11.09
N THR A 208 -10.25 10.80 -10.80
CA THR A 208 -10.82 11.52 -9.66
C THR A 208 -11.62 10.57 -8.80
N VAL A 209 -11.32 10.48 -7.50
CA VAL A 209 -12.03 9.66 -6.52
C VAL A 209 -12.77 10.57 -5.55
N GLN A 210 -14.04 10.29 -5.33
CA GLN A 210 -14.86 10.95 -4.33
C GLN A 210 -15.65 9.91 -3.54
N PHE A 211 -15.59 9.99 -2.23
CA PHE A 211 -16.35 9.10 -1.35
C PHE A 211 -17.21 9.96 -0.41
N VAL A 212 -18.50 9.96 -0.66
CA VAL A 212 -19.49 10.80 0.02
C VAL A 212 -20.61 9.96 0.64
N ALA A 213 -21.55 10.58 1.32
CA ALA A 213 -22.70 9.89 1.93
C ALA A 213 -23.51 9.04 0.94
N GLY A 214 -23.52 9.41 -0.35
CA GLY A 214 -24.18 8.67 -1.45
C GLY A 214 -23.41 7.46 -1.99
N GLY A 215 -22.17 7.27 -1.56
CA GLY A 215 -21.30 6.16 -2.01
C GLY A 215 -19.97 6.62 -2.59
N LEU A 216 -19.31 5.71 -3.30
CA LEU A 216 -18.06 5.94 -4.03
C LEU A 216 -18.35 6.42 -5.47
N TYR A 217 -17.62 7.44 -5.90
CA TYR A 217 -17.62 7.92 -7.28
C TYR A 217 -16.20 7.90 -7.83
N LEU A 218 -16.03 7.28 -8.99
CA LEU A 218 -14.80 7.28 -9.76
C LEU A 218 -15.05 8.03 -11.07
N ASN A 219 -14.31 9.10 -11.32
CA ASN A 219 -14.48 9.97 -12.49
C ASN A 219 -15.93 10.48 -12.65
N GLY A 220 -16.59 10.81 -11.54
CA GLY A 220 -17.98 11.26 -11.51
C GLY A 220 -19.05 10.16 -11.64
N GLN A 221 -18.65 8.92 -11.91
CA GLN A 221 -19.58 7.79 -12.01
C GLN A 221 -19.64 7.01 -10.68
N ARG A 222 -20.86 6.68 -10.23
CA ARG A 222 -21.04 5.89 -9.02
C ARG A 222 -20.51 4.46 -9.22
N VAL A 223 -19.69 4.01 -8.28
CA VAL A 223 -19.14 2.64 -8.24
C VAL A 223 -19.73 1.91 -7.04
N GLU A 224 -20.23 0.71 -7.28
CA GLU A 224 -20.61 -0.23 -6.25
C GLU A 224 -19.49 -1.23 -6.05
N LEU A 225 -18.92 -1.25 -4.82
CA LEU A 225 -17.80 -2.11 -4.49
C LEU A 225 -18.26 -3.56 -4.29
N ARG A 226 -17.62 -4.48 -4.99
CA ARG A 226 -17.73 -5.92 -4.83
C ARG A 226 -16.34 -6.46 -4.61
N GLY A 227 -15.98 -6.67 -3.35
CA GLY A 227 -14.61 -6.96 -2.97
C GLY A 227 -14.45 -8.20 -2.10
N LEU A 228 -13.21 -8.59 -1.97
CA LEU A 228 -12.75 -9.56 -0.99
C LEU A 228 -11.58 -8.98 -0.19
N ASN A 229 -11.41 -9.49 1.02
CA ASN A 229 -10.23 -9.27 1.83
C ASN A 229 -9.12 -10.23 1.39
N ARG A 230 -7.87 -9.78 1.41
CA ARG A 230 -6.71 -10.57 0.99
C ARG A 230 -5.59 -10.48 2.01
N HIS A 231 -5.18 -11.63 2.57
CA HIS A 231 -3.89 -11.76 3.24
C HIS A 231 -2.78 -12.02 2.21
N GLN A 232 -1.62 -11.37 2.40
CA GLN A 232 -0.46 -11.53 1.53
C GLN A 232 0.38 -12.74 1.96
N SER A 233 -0.20 -13.92 1.86
CA SER A 233 0.49 -15.18 2.14
C SER A 233 0.09 -16.25 1.13
N TYR A 234 0.99 -17.20 0.88
CA TYR A 234 0.75 -18.30 -0.05
C TYR A 234 1.21 -19.62 0.54
N ALA A 235 0.52 -20.70 0.18
CA ALA A 235 0.83 -22.03 0.67
C ALA A 235 2.30 -22.38 0.47
N TYR A 236 2.94 -22.91 1.51
CA TYR A 236 4.35 -23.30 1.59
C TYR A 236 5.39 -22.17 1.47
N GLN A 237 5.01 -20.95 1.08
CA GLN A 237 5.93 -19.83 0.85
C GLN A 237 5.74 -18.69 1.86
N GLY A 238 4.61 -18.65 2.56
CA GLY A 238 4.28 -17.54 3.46
C GLY A 238 4.32 -16.18 2.74
N TYR A 239 5.03 -15.20 3.26
CA TYR A 239 5.17 -13.87 2.65
C TYR A 239 6.11 -13.82 1.44
N ALA A 240 6.98 -14.85 1.25
CA ALA A 240 7.93 -14.89 0.14
C ALA A 240 7.25 -15.27 -1.20
N MET A 241 6.10 -14.69 -1.46
CA MET A 241 5.34 -14.86 -2.70
C MET A 241 6.10 -14.23 -3.88
N PRO A 242 6.43 -15.00 -4.93
CA PRO A 242 6.97 -14.43 -6.17
C PRO A 242 6.02 -13.41 -6.80
N ASP A 243 6.57 -12.45 -7.55
CA ASP A 243 5.78 -11.43 -8.25
C ASP A 243 4.71 -12.05 -9.18
N SER A 244 5.01 -13.20 -9.78
CA SER A 244 4.04 -13.94 -10.61
C SER A 244 2.81 -14.39 -9.83
N ILE A 245 2.96 -14.83 -8.57
CA ILE A 245 1.86 -15.23 -7.69
C ILE A 245 1.11 -13.99 -7.19
N GLN A 246 1.80 -12.91 -6.87
CA GLN A 246 1.18 -11.63 -6.53
C GLN A 246 0.25 -11.14 -7.67
N ARG A 247 0.73 -11.23 -8.91
CA ARG A 247 -0.06 -10.88 -10.12
C ARG A 247 -1.21 -11.86 -10.37
N LEU A 248 -0.99 -13.16 -10.10
CA LEU A 248 -2.03 -14.18 -10.22
C LEU A 248 -3.21 -13.89 -9.27
N ASP A 249 -2.96 -13.52 -8.02
CA ASP A 249 -4.02 -13.16 -7.08
C ASP A 249 -4.90 -12.02 -7.60
N ALA A 250 -4.31 -10.97 -8.18
CA ALA A 250 -5.07 -9.88 -8.78
C ALA A 250 -5.90 -10.36 -9.99
N GLN A 251 -5.36 -11.28 -10.80
CA GLN A 251 -6.09 -11.88 -11.92
C GLN A 251 -7.26 -12.75 -11.46
N LEU A 252 -7.06 -13.57 -10.44
CA LEU A 252 -8.11 -14.40 -9.85
C LEU A 252 -9.25 -13.53 -9.29
N LEU A 253 -8.91 -12.51 -8.51
CA LEU A 253 -9.88 -11.55 -7.97
C LEU A 253 -10.71 -10.90 -9.09
N LYS A 254 -10.06 -10.41 -10.14
CA LYS A 254 -10.73 -9.66 -11.21
C LYS A 254 -11.50 -10.56 -12.18
N LYS A 255 -10.87 -11.66 -12.64
CA LYS A 255 -11.38 -12.44 -13.77
C LYS A 255 -12.21 -13.64 -13.34
N GLU A 256 -11.80 -14.33 -12.26
CA GLU A 256 -12.47 -15.54 -11.82
C GLU A 256 -13.55 -15.24 -10.77
N LEU A 257 -13.24 -14.37 -9.81
CA LEU A 257 -14.14 -14.04 -8.71
C LEU A 257 -15.03 -12.82 -8.99
N GLY A 258 -14.82 -12.12 -10.12
CA GLY A 258 -15.65 -10.99 -10.55
C GLY A 258 -15.59 -9.78 -9.63
N CYS A 259 -14.53 -9.65 -8.82
CA CYS A 259 -14.33 -8.51 -7.94
C CYS A 259 -13.94 -7.26 -8.74
N ASN A 260 -14.38 -6.09 -8.26
CA ASN A 260 -13.90 -4.81 -8.73
C ASN A 260 -13.02 -4.08 -7.68
N ALA A 261 -12.93 -4.64 -6.47
CA ALA A 261 -12.14 -4.10 -5.38
C ALA A 261 -11.51 -5.21 -4.53
N VAL A 262 -10.42 -4.87 -3.82
CA VAL A 262 -9.77 -5.72 -2.83
C VAL A 262 -9.31 -4.87 -1.64
N ARG A 263 -9.49 -5.38 -0.43
CA ARG A 263 -8.87 -4.83 0.78
C ARG A 263 -7.68 -5.69 1.17
N THR A 264 -6.51 -5.10 1.32
CA THR A 264 -5.30 -5.85 1.71
C THR A 264 -5.11 -5.77 3.23
N CYS A 265 -5.34 -6.88 3.89
CA CYS A 265 -5.30 -7.01 5.34
C CYS A 265 -3.90 -7.44 5.80
N TYR A 266 -3.39 -6.91 6.80
CA TYR A 266 -3.56 -5.63 7.50
C TYR A 266 -2.24 -4.90 7.31
N ALA A 267 -1.85 -4.69 6.04
CA ALA A 267 -0.54 -4.15 5.67
C ALA A 267 -0.47 -3.73 4.19
N PRO A 268 0.49 -2.87 3.82
CA PRO A 268 0.73 -2.49 2.44
C PRO A 268 1.07 -3.71 1.56
N PRO A 269 0.41 -3.86 0.40
CA PRO A 269 0.67 -4.99 -0.51
C PRO A 269 2.00 -4.83 -1.26
N SER A 270 2.42 -5.89 -1.97
CA SER A 270 3.61 -5.83 -2.81
C SER A 270 3.41 -4.90 -4.01
N PRO A 271 4.49 -4.28 -4.53
CA PRO A 271 4.40 -3.49 -5.77
C PRO A 271 3.87 -4.30 -6.96
N ALA A 272 4.27 -5.56 -7.10
CA ALA A 272 3.80 -6.41 -8.19
C ALA A 272 2.28 -6.68 -8.16
N PHE A 273 1.68 -6.74 -6.96
CA PHE A 273 0.24 -6.84 -6.80
C PHE A 273 -0.45 -5.54 -7.22
N LEU A 274 0.07 -4.39 -6.77
CA LEU A 274 -0.48 -3.07 -7.15
C LEU A 274 -0.36 -2.81 -8.64
N ASP A 275 0.78 -3.15 -9.25
CA ASP A 275 0.97 -3.05 -10.70
C ASP A 275 -0.08 -3.87 -11.47
N ALA A 276 -0.38 -5.09 -11.00
CA ALA A 276 -1.41 -5.91 -11.60
C ALA A 276 -2.83 -5.32 -11.39
N CYS A 277 -3.11 -4.75 -10.22
CA CYS A 277 -4.38 -4.07 -9.97
C CYS A 277 -4.56 -2.84 -10.86
N ASP A 278 -3.49 -2.06 -11.07
CA ASP A 278 -3.48 -0.91 -11.98
C ASP A 278 -3.81 -1.33 -13.43
N GLU A 279 -3.21 -2.44 -13.90
CA GLU A 279 -3.38 -2.98 -15.25
C GLU A 279 -4.75 -3.63 -15.47
N LEU A 280 -5.34 -4.18 -14.43
CA LEU A 280 -6.60 -4.92 -14.50
C LEU A 280 -7.84 -4.07 -14.16
N GLY A 281 -7.66 -2.87 -13.65
CA GLY A 281 -8.78 -2.06 -13.16
C GLY A 281 -9.40 -2.64 -11.88
N LEU A 282 -8.57 -3.05 -10.92
CA LEU A 282 -9.00 -3.54 -9.63
C LEU A 282 -8.70 -2.50 -8.55
N LEU A 283 -9.73 -1.96 -7.91
CA LEU A 283 -9.59 -0.97 -6.83
C LEU A 283 -8.95 -1.59 -5.60
N VAL A 284 -8.04 -0.86 -4.94
CA VAL A 284 -7.31 -1.35 -3.76
C VAL A 284 -7.54 -0.45 -2.57
N PHE A 285 -7.85 -1.06 -1.43
CA PHE A 285 -7.91 -0.46 -0.11
C PHE A 285 -6.78 -1.04 0.77
N PRO A 286 -5.57 -0.44 0.77
CA PRO A 286 -4.48 -0.84 1.64
C PRO A 286 -4.63 -0.22 3.02
N GLU A 287 -4.14 -0.90 4.04
CA GLU A 287 -4.19 -0.45 5.43
C GLU A 287 -2.80 -0.32 6.05
N MET A 288 -2.69 0.57 7.04
CA MET A 288 -1.54 0.59 7.93
C MET A 288 -1.41 -0.74 8.68
N PRO A 289 -0.19 -1.22 8.96
CA PRO A 289 0.00 -2.45 9.72
C PRO A 289 -0.61 -2.36 11.13
N GLY A 290 -1.47 -3.32 11.48
CA GLY A 290 -2.05 -3.40 12.82
C GLY A 290 -3.36 -4.16 12.90
N TRP A 291 -3.57 -4.83 14.04
CA TRP A 291 -4.79 -5.54 14.36
C TRP A 291 -5.13 -5.38 15.84
N GLN A 292 -6.27 -4.74 16.16
CA GLN A 292 -6.87 -4.48 17.47
C GLN A 292 -6.01 -3.71 18.48
N HIS A 293 -4.70 -3.94 18.53
CA HIS A 293 -3.81 -3.34 19.52
C HIS A 293 -3.32 -1.94 19.11
N ILE A 294 -3.33 -1.01 20.06
CA ILE A 294 -2.63 0.28 20.00
C ILE A 294 -1.67 0.32 21.18
N GLY A 295 -0.38 0.47 20.91
CA GLY A 295 0.65 0.53 21.92
C GLY A 295 0.88 1.95 22.47
N ASP A 296 1.99 2.10 23.18
CA ASP A 296 2.43 3.36 23.76
C ASP A 296 2.89 4.40 22.70
N GLU A 297 3.42 5.53 23.15
CA GLU A 297 3.88 6.60 22.26
C GLU A 297 4.98 6.15 21.30
N VAL A 298 5.85 5.21 21.69
CA VAL A 298 6.92 4.68 20.84
C VAL A 298 6.32 3.82 19.74
N TRP A 299 5.39 2.95 20.08
CA TRP A 299 4.62 2.14 19.13
C TRP A 299 3.82 3.03 18.16
N GLN A 300 3.12 4.04 18.68
CA GLN A 300 2.34 4.98 17.87
C GLN A 300 3.22 5.81 16.91
N ALA A 301 4.41 6.23 17.36
CA ALA A 301 5.37 6.92 16.50
C ALA A 301 5.83 6.02 15.34
N GLN A 302 6.11 4.74 15.61
CA GLN A 302 6.47 3.77 14.58
C GLN A 302 5.29 3.50 13.64
N ALA A 303 4.07 3.34 14.16
CA ALA A 303 2.86 3.16 13.36
C ALA A 303 2.61 4.36 12.43
N LEU A 304 2.82 5.58 12.92
CA LEU A 304 2.73 6.80 12.11
C LEU A 304 3.80 6.83 11.00
N GLN A 305 5.02 6.36 11.29
CA GLN A 305 6.07 6.22 10.28
C GLN A 305 5.68 5.18 9.21
N ASN A 306 5.14 4.03 9.63
CA ASN A 306 4.66 2.99 8.72
C ASN A 306 3.53 3.49 7.81
N CYS A 307 2.61 4.32 8.33
CA CYS A 307 1.60 5.02 7.54
C CYS A 307 2.22 5.90 6.45
N ARG A 308 3.23 6.70 6.81
CA ARG A 308 3.91 7.59 5.85
C ARG A 308 4.59 6.79 4.74
N GLU A 309 5.29 5.73 5.12
CA GLU A 309 5.98 4.84 4.18
C GLU A 309 4.99 4.18 3.22
N MET A 310 3.87 3.65 3.72
CA MET A 310 2.79 3.08 2.91
C MET A 310 2.32 4.07 1.84
N VAL A 311 1.97 5.29 2.25
CA VAL A 311 1.47 6.29 1.32
C VAL A 311 2.53 6.69 0.30
N CYS A 312 3.74 7.03 0.74
CA CYS A 312 4.81 7.45 -0.16
C CYS A 312 5.17 6.37 -1.21
N GLN A 313 5.16 5.10 -0.81
CA GLN A 313 5.50 3.99 -1.71
C GLN A 313 4.39 3.66 -2.70
N CYS A 314 3.13 3.91 -2.33
CA CYS A 314 1.99 3.40 -3.10
C CYS A 314 1.17 4.49 -3.79
N ARG A 315 1.34 5.78 -3.48
CA ARG A 315 0.45 6.87 -3.92
C ARG A 315 0.41 7.14 -5.43
N ASN A 316 1.37 6.64 -6.20
CA ASN A 316 1.33 6.75 -7.66
C ASN A 316 0.44 5.69 -8.34
N HIS A 317 0.01 4.64 -7.62
CA HIS A 317 -0.89 3.61 -8.16
C HIS A 317 -2.32 4.12 -8.29
N PRO A 318 -2.90 4.20 -9.50
CA PRO A 318 -4.27 4.69 -9.69
C PRO A 318 -5.32 3.74 -9.12
N SER A 319 -5.02 2.45 -8.96
CA SER A 319 -5.92 1.46 -8.35
C SER A 319 -6.25 1.75 -6.90
N ILE A 320 -5.36 2.41 -6.14
CA ILE A 320 -5.65 2.78 -4.75
C ILE A 320 -6.71 3.88 -4.73
N PHE A 321 -7.84 3.61 -4.09
CA PHE A 321 -8.97 4.54 -4.00
C PHE A 321 -9.23 5.07 -2.58
N LEU A 322 -8.66 4.42 -1.56
CA LEU A 322 -8.92 4.67 -0.15
C LEU A 322 -7.69 4.30 0.67
N TRP A 323 -7.35 5.06 1.71
CA TRP A 323 -6.25 4.77 2.61
C TRP A 323 -6.75 4.28 3.97
N GLY A 324 -6.25 3.16 4.45
CA GLY A 324 -6.48 2.66 5.80
C GLY A 324 -5.64 3.41 6.83
N ALA A 325 -6.26 4.37 7.51
CA ALA A 325 -5.63 5.28 8.47
C ALA A 325 -5.75 4.81 9.92
N ARG A 326 -6.38 3.65 10.14
CA ARG A 326 -6.70 3.10 11.45
C ARG A 326 -6.28 1.64 11.56
N VAL A 327 -5.81 1.24 12.72
CA VAL A 327 -5.56 -0.16 13.07
C VAL A 327 -6.88 -0.92 13.04
N ASN A 328 -6.95 -1.99 12.24
CA ASN A 328 -8.17 -2.79 12.09
C ASN A 328 -8.72 -3.25 13.44
N GLY A 329 -10.01 -2.98 13.67
CA GLY A 329 -10.75 -3.44 14.85
C GLY A 329 -10.30 -2.88 16.20
N SER A 330 -9.44 -1.87 16.21
CA SER A 330 -8.94 -1.25 17.45
C SER A 330 -9.99 -0.39 18.16
N ALA A 331 -9.75 -0.12 19.44
CA ALA A 331 -10.48 0.91 20.20
C ALA A 331 -10.28 2.31 19.57
N ASP A 332 -11.12 3.27 19.97
CA ASP A 332 -10.97 4.67 19.61
C ASP A 332 -9.78 5.29 20.34
N ASP A 333 -8.96 6.04 19.60
CA ASP A 333 -7.87 6.89 20.10
C ASP A 333 -7.82 8.17 19.26
N GLU A 334 -8.45 9.22 19.76
CA GLU A 334 -8.60 10.48 19.03
C GLU A 334 -7.25 11.10 18.66
N ALA A 335 -6.33 11.15 19.62
CA ALA A 335 -5.04 11.80 19.45
C ALA A 335 -4.18 11.07 18.39
N PHE A 336 -4.17 9.75 18.44
CA PHE A 336 -3.42 8.93 17.49
C PHE A 336 -4.02 8.99 16.09
N TYR A 337 -5.34 8.77 15.95
CA TYR A 337 -5.98 8.72 14.63
C TYR A 337 -6.11 10.09 13.95
N LYS A 338 -6.15 11.18 14.71
CA LYS A 338 -5.98 12.52 14.15
C LYS A 338 -4.62 12.66 13.46
N ARG A 339 -3.53 12.19 14.10
CA ARG A 339 -2.18 12.23 13.56
C ARG A 339 -2.01 11.37 12.30
N THR A 340 -2.59 10.15 12.26
CA THR A 340 -2.51 9.27 11.08
C THR A 340 -3.26 9.86 9.89
N ASN A 341 -4.47 10.36 10.10
CA ASN A 341 -5.27 11.01 9.06
C ASN A 341 -4.59 12.26 8.49
N GLU A 342 -4.10 13.17 9.35
CA GLU A 342 -3.38 14.36 8.93
C GLU A 342 -2.10 14.01 8.15
N ALA A 343 -1.38 12.97 8.56
CA ALA A 343 -0.18 12.53 7.85
C ALA A 343 -0.50 12.00 6.45
N ILE A 344 -1.55 11.22 6.31
CA ILE A 344 -1.98 10.67 5.02
C ILE A 344 -2.45 11.79 4.09
N HIS A 345 -3.37 12.65 4.52
CA HIS A 345 -3.88 13.76 3.71
C HIS A 345 -2.80 14.74 3.27
N ARG A 346 -1.75 14.95 4.10
CA ARG A 346 -0.60 15.78 3.73
C ARG A 346 0.25 15.15 2.63
N LEU A 347 0.36 13.82 2.61
CA LEU A 347 1.16 13.08 1.64
C LEU A 347 0.40 12.75 0.36
N ASP A 348 -0.92 12.62 0.46
CA ASP A 348 -1.82 12.36 -0.65
C ASP A 348 -3.20 12.99 -0.40
N PRO A 349 -3.43 14.21 -0.88
CA PRO A 349 -4.73 14.88 -0.73
C PRO A 349 -5.78 14.37 -1.74
N THR A 350 -5.43 13.46 -2.63
CA THR A 350 -6.31 13.01 -3.74
C THR A 350 -7.22 11.85 -3.38
N ARG A 351 -6.99 11.21 -2.23
CA ARG A 351 -7.74 10.04 -1.77
C ARG A 351 -8.28 10.22 -0.37
N PRO A 352 -9.50 9.74 -0.10
CA PRO A 352 -10.06 9.71 1.24
C PRO A 352 -9.35 8.69 2.13
N THR A 353 -9.56 8.84 3.44
CA THR A 353 -9.12 7.91 4.48
C THR A 353 -10.30 7.11 5.03
N ALA A 354 -10.02 5.89 5.52
CA ALA A 354 -10.96 5.03 6.23
C ALA A 354 -10.25 4.26 7.34
N GLY A 355 -11.03 3.52 8.11
CA GLY A 355 -10.50 2.58 9.08
C GLY A 355 -11.55 1.55 9.47
N ALA A 356 -11.20 0.27 9.39
CA ALA A 356 -12.08 -0.83 9.70
C ALA A 356 -12.33 -0.94 11.21
N ARG A 357 -13.59 -1.02 11.60
CA ARG A 357 -14.08 -1.00 12.98
C ARG A 357 -14.94 -2.21 13.28
N ASN A 358 -14.82 -2.71 14.51
CA ASN A 358 -15.69 -3.77 15.05
C ASN A 358 -16.81 -3.21 15.97
N HIS A 359 -16.85 -1.90 16.18
CA HIS A 359 -17.76 -1.26 17.12
C HIS A 359 -18.69 -0.29 16.42
N ARG A 360 -19.98 -0.37 16.74
CA ARG A 360 -20.99 0.60 16.30
C ARG A 360 -20.72 1.95 16.95
N LYS A 361 -21.04 3.03 16.25
CA LYS A 361 -20.92 4.41 16.75
C LYS A 361 -19.52 4.79 17.24
N SER A 362 -18.49 4.06 16.78
CA SER A 362 -17.10 4.41 16.99
C SER A 362 -16.80 5.80 16.42
N GLN A 363 -15.86 6.51 17.03
CA GLN A 363 -15.42 7.82 16.59
C GLN A 363 -14.95 7.80 15.14
N LEU A 364 -15.38 8.77 14.33
CA LEU A 364 -15.02 8.90 12.92
C LEU A 364 -14.20 10.17 12.68
N LEU A 365 -12.90 10.01 12.61
CA LEU A 365 -11.96 11.06 12.22
C LEU A 365 -11.65 10.99 10.72
N GLU A 366 -11.74 9.79 10.16
CA GLU A 366 -11.54 9.48 8.75
C GLU A 366 -12.70 10.03 7.89
N ASP A 367 -12.50 10.03 6.57
CA ASP A 367 -13.53 10.48 5.61
C ASP A 367 -14.64 9.45 5.42
N VAL A 368 -14.31 8.16 5.59
CA VAL A 368 -15.19 7.02 5.33
C VAL A 368 -15.27 6.12 6.54
N TYR A 369 -16.51 5.75 6.92
CA TYR A 369 -16.74 4.75 7.96
C TYR A 369 -16.69 3.35 7.33
N ALA A 370 -15.67 2.56 7.69
CA ALA A 370 -15.56 1.16 7.30
C ALA A 370 -15.91 0.27 8.50
N TYR A 371 -16.76 -0.75 8.30
CA TYR A 371 -17.29 -1.58 9.37
C TYR A 371 -17.15 -3.07 9.07
N ASN A 372 -16.64 -3.82 10.04
CA ASN A 372 -16.58 -5.29 10.00
C ASN A 372 -17.89 -5.84 10.53
N ASP A 373 -18.77 -6.29 9.63
CA ASP A 373 -20.12 -6.72 9.95
C ASP A 373 -20.23 -8.25 10.04
N TYR A 374 -20.11 -8.74 11.25
CA TYR A 374 -20.31 -10.16 11.57
C TYR A 374 -21.63 -10.43 12.29
N SER A 375 -22.65 -9.61 12.05
CA SER A 375 -23.95 -9.71 12.74
C SER A 375 -24.84 -10.85 12.24
N TYR A 376 -24.67 -11.31 10.98
CA TYR A 376 -25.55 -12.30 10.35
C TYR A 376 -25.49 -13.68 11.04
N ARG A 377 -26.65 -14.23 11.38
CA ARG A 377 -26.82 -15.54 12.03
C ARG A 377 -27.54 -16.57 11.16
N GLY A 378 -27.56 -16.37 9.82
CA GLY A 378 -28.21 -17.29 8.87
C GLY A 378 -29.69 -17.02 8.64
N ARG A 379 -30.26 -15.98 9.25
CA ARG A 379 -31.67 -15.55 9.07
C ARG A 379 -31.81 -14.05 9.40
N GLY A 380 -32.80 -13.42 8.80
CA GLY A 380 -33.00 -11.98 8.91
C GLY A 380 -32.06 -11.18 8.02
N ALA A 381 -31.88 -9.90 8.32
CA ALA A 381 -30.95 -9.04 7.60
C ALA A 381 -29.50 -9.54 7.73
N ALA A 382 -28.80 -9.59 6.62
CA ALA A 382 -27.43 -10.11 6.55
C ALA A 382 -26.39 -9.04 6.84
N CYS A 383 -26.77 -7.75 6.81
CA CYS A 383 -25.94 -6.63 7.24
C CYS A 383 -26.73 -5.72 8.18
N GLU A 384 -26.03 -5.09 9.10
CA GLU A 384 -26.62 -4.10 9.99
C GLU A 384 -27.02 -2.84 9.21
N ALA A 385 -28.10 -2.20 9.67
CA ALA A 385 -28.51 -0.94 9.07
C ALA A 385 -27.42 0.13 9.27
N ARG A 386 -26.97 0.76 8.17
CA ARG A 386 -25.96 1.83 8.19
C ARG A 386 -26.22 2.88 9.28
N ALA A 387 -27.49 3.32 9.45
CA ALA A 387 -27.87 4.31 10.45
C ALA A 387 -27.65 3.84 11.89
N ALA A 388 -27.70 2.54 12.15
CA ALA A 388 -27.38 1.97 13.45
C ALA A 388 -25.88 1.91 13.73
N VAL A 389 -25.06 1.81 12.69
CA VAL A 389 -23.62 1.58 12.78
C VAL A 389 -22.81 2.88 12.75
N THR A 390 -22.94 3.70 11.69
CA THR A 390 -22.10 4.90 11.54
C THR A 390 -22.40 5.96 12.61
N SER A 391 -21.36 6.63 13.10
CA SER A 391 -21.47 7.79 13.97
C SER A 391 -21.79 9.09 13.21
N ASP A 392 -21.48 9.15 11.90
CA ASP A 392 -21.79 10.30 11.05
C ASP A 392 -22.39 9.87 9.69
N PRO A 393 -23.72 10.00 9.52
CA PRO A 393 -24.39 9.60 8.28
C PRO A 393 -24.09 10.51 7.07
N ARG A 394 -23.43 11.65 7.27
CA ARG A 394 -23.06 12.57 6.19
C ARG A 394 -21.80 12.13 5.47
N LYS A 395 -21.00 11.23 6.05
CA LYS A 395 -19.78 10.69 5.47
C LYS A 395 -20.03 9.38 4.72
N GLY A 396 -19.07 8.96 3.89
CA GLY A 396 -19.10 7.67 3.19
C GLY A 396 -19.17 6.48 4.15
N TYR A 397 -19.72 5.36 3.66
CA TYR A 397 -19.84 4.12 4.43
C TYR A 397 -19.60 2.90 3.54
N LEU A 398 -18.85 1.92 4.04
CA LEU A 398 -18.67 0.61 3.41
C LEU A 398 -18.60 -0.50 4.47
N ILE A 399 -18.88 -1.73 4.06
CA ILE A 399 -18.69 -2.94 4.87
C ILE A 399 -17.32 -3.52 4.52
N SER A 400 -16.37 -3.41 5.45
CA SER A 400 -14.97 -3.82 5.23
C SER A 400 -14.74 -5.31 5.40
N GLU A 401 -15.58 -5.99 6.19
CA GLU A 401 -15.56 -7.46 6.35
C GLU A 401 -16.96 -7.99 6.60
N PHE A 402 -17.28 -9.17 6.05
CA PHE A 402 -18.45 -9.97 6.40
C PHE A 402 -18.25 -11.43 5.97
N GLY A 403 -19.03 -12.34 6.51
CA GLY A 403 -19.06 -13.76 6.10
C GLY A 403 -17.95 -14.61 6.76
N GLY A 404 -17.28 -15.43 5.98
CA GLY A 404 -16.11 -16.25 6.26
C GLY A 404 -16.08 -17.02 7.59
N GLN A 405 -15.46 -16.43 8.59
CA GLN A 405 -15.26 -17.04 9.91
C GLN A 405 -16.53 -17.52 10.62
N GLN A 406 -17.70 -17.02 10.24
CA GLN A 406 -18.97 -17.42 10.84
C GLN A 406 -19.45 -18.81 10.42
N LEU A 407 -18.98 -19.31 9.28
CA LEU A 407 -19.28 -20.64 8.77
C LEU A 407 -18.10 -21.13 7.92
N PRO A 408 -17.01 -21.57 8.54
CA PRO A 408 -15.86 -22.07 7.80
C PRO A 408 -16.22 -23.34 7.03
N THR A 409 -15.71 -23.46 5.79
CA THR A 409 -15.86 -24.65 4.96
C THR A 409 -14.52 -25.19 4.51
N LYS A 410 -14.48 -26.49 4.22
CA LYS A 410 -13.30 -27.18 3.70
C LYS A 410 -13.64 -27.88 2.39
N PRO A 411 -12.66 -28.20 1.53
CA PRO A 411 -12.90 -28.90 0.27
C PRO A 411 -13.60 -30.26 0.41
N PHE A 412 -13.47 -30.92 1.56
CA PHE A 412 -14.07 -32.21 1.86
C PHE A 412 -15.41 -32.12 2.57
N ASP A 413 -15.92 -30.92 2.90
CA ASP A 413 -17.25 -30.73 3.44
C ASP A 413 -18.31 -31.10 2.41
N ASP A 414 -19.47 -31.55 2.88
CA ASP A 414 -20.58 -31.81 2.02
C ASP A 414 -21.07 -30.57 1.28
N GLU A 415 -21.77 -30.82 0.14
CA GLU A 415 -22.24 -29.73 -0.71
C GLU A 415 -23.23 -28.81 0.01
N THR A 416 -24.06 -29.37 0.91
CA THR A 416 -25.04 -28.60 1.66
C THR A 416 -24.36 -27.59 2.55
N HIS A 417 -23.29 -27.98 3.26
CA HIS A 417 -22.50 -27.06 4.11
C HIS A 417 -21.88 -25.94 3.29
N ARG A 418 -21.23 -26.28 2.18
CA ARG A 418 -20.63 -25.30 1.25
C ARG A 418 -21.67 -24.37 0.63
N LEU A 419 -22.85 -24.88 0.28
CA LEU A 419 -23.96 -24.07 -0.23
C LEU A 419 -24.46 -23.07 0.80
N VAL A 420 -24.57 -23.47 2.07
CA VAL A 420 -24.97 -22.54 3.15
C VAL A 420 -23.97 -21.39 3.30
N GLN A 421 -22.67 -21.63 3.17
CA GLN A 421 -21.67 -20.57 3.14
C GLN A 421 -21.90 -19.63 1.95
N ALA A 422 -22.03 -20.17 0.74
CA ALA A 422 -22.28 -19.39 -0.48
C ALA A 422 -23.54 -18.50 -0.35
N LEU A 423 -24.61 -19.04 0.21
CA LEU A 423 -25.86 -18.29 0.46
C LEU A 423 -25.67 -17.18 1.51
N ARG A 424 -24.79 -17.37 2.51
CA ARG A 424 -24.45 -16.30 3.47
C ARG A 424 -23.71 -15.13 2.77
N TYR A 425 -22.77 -15.44 1.88
CA TYR A 425 -22.12 -14.39 1.08
C TYR A 425 -23.11 -13.68 0.17
N ALA A 426 -23.98 -14.42 -0.52
CA ALA A 426 -25.01 -13.84 -1.37
C ALA A 426 -25.96 -12.92 -0.58
N ALA A 427 -26.39 -13.34 0.60
CA ALA A 427 -27.24 -12.52 1.48
C ALA A 427 -26.53 -11.22 1.91
N GLY A 428 -25.26 -11.30 2.35
CA GLY A 428 -24.48 -10.11 2.73
C GLY A 428 -24.28 -9.13 1.58
N ILE A 429 -23.96 -9.64 0.38
CA ILE A 429 -23.83 -8.81 -0.83
C ILE A 429 -25.15 -8.14 -1.17
N ASN A 430 -26.25 -8.89 -1.23
CA ASN A 430 -27.58 -8.37 -1.57
C ASN A 430 -28.03 -7.30 -0.59
N ASP A 431 -27.86 -7.53 0.72
CA ASP A 431 -28.24 -6.56 1.74
C ASP A 431 -27.38 -5.28 1.67
N SER A 432 -26.08 -5.42 1.39
CA SER A 432 -25.20 -4.27 1.22
C SER A 432 -25.60 -3.39 0.04
N ILE A 433 -26.00 -4.03 -1.08
CA ILE A 433 -26.48 -3.34 -2.30
C ILE A 433 -27.83 -2.65 -2.05
N ALA A 434 -28.73 -3.31 -1.32
CA ALA A 434 -30.08 -2.80 -1.05
C ALA A 434 -30.09 -1.58 -0.12
N GLN A 435 -29.04 -1.38 0.67
CA GLN A 435 -28.97 -0.25 1.61
C GLN A 435 -28.51 1.04 0.94
N GLN A 436 -29.33 2.08 1.00
CA GLN A 436 -28.96 3.40 0.49
C GLN A 436 -27.72 3.95 1.19
N GLY A 437 -26.74 4.41 0.40
CA GLY A 437 -25.52 5.05 0.89
C GLY A 437 -24.46 4.09 1.40
N VAL A 438 -24.64 2.78 1.26
CA VAL A 438 -23.58 1.78 1.36
C VAL A 438 -22.85 1.73 0.02
N ALA A 439 -21.53 1.89 0.03
CA ALA A 439 -20.73 1.88 -1.20
C ALA A 439 -20.44 0.46 -1.70
N GLY A 440 -20.69 -0.54 -0.88
CA GLY A 440 -20.48 -1.95 -1.16
C GLY A 440 -19.78 -2.67 -0.01
N SER A 441 -19.30 -3.87 -0.27
CA SER A 441 -18.81 -4.77 0.76
C SER A 441 -17.62 -5.63 0.33
N PHE A 442 -16.85 -6.09 1.33
CA PHE A 442 -15.69 -6.97 1.18
C PHE A 442 -15.91 -8.26 1.98
N GLY A 443 -16.03 -9.38 1.29
CA GLY A 443 -16.16 -10.69 1.92
C GLY A 443 -14.85 -11.14 2.58
N TRP A 444 -14.95 -11.82 3.70
CA TRP A 444 -13.81 -12.45 4.37
C TRP A 444 -13.73 -13.93 3.97
N CYS A 445 -12.71 -14.41 3.26
CA CYS A 445 -11.69 -13.69 2.54
C CYS A 445 -11.37 -14.43 1.22
N MET A 446 -10.41 -13.95 0.44
CA MET A 446 -10.08 -14.52 -0.88
C MET A 446 -9.59 -15.96 -0.80
N ALA A 447 -8.78 -16.29 0.20
CA ALA A 447 -8.17 -17.60 0.37
C ALA A 447 -7.92 -17.89 1.86
N ASP A 448 -7.89 -19.16 2.21
CA ASP A 448 -7.48 -19.61 3.54
C ASP A 448 -6.05 -19.15 3.85
N TYR A 449 -5.80 -18.86 5.11
CA TYR A 449 -4.50 -18.46 5.61
C TYR A 449 -4.19 -19.18 6.94
N ASN A 450 -2.92 -19.26 7.29
CA ASN A 450 -2.52 -19.85 8.55
C ASN A 450 -2.85 -18.92 9.72
N THR A 451 -3.47 -19.49 10.76
CA THR A 451 -3.79 -18.78 12.00
C THR A 451 -3.00 -19.35 13.18
N HIS A 452 -2.95 -18.62 14.29
CA HIS A 452 -2.55 -19.20 15.56
C HIS A 452 -3.57 -20.24 16.00
N ARG A 453 -3.12 -21.24 16.80
CA ARG A 453 -3.94 -22.38 17.22
C ARG A 453 -5.24 -21.96 17.92
N GLU A 454 -5.21 -20.86 18.64
CA GLU A 454 -6.33 -20.31 19.39
C GLU A 454 -7.43 -19.72 18.51
N PHE A 455 -7.13 -19.38 17.27
CA PHE A 455 -8.08 -18.80 16.31
C PHE A 455 -8.69 -19.81 15.34
N GLY A 456 -8.26 -21.07 15.39
CA GLY A 456 -8.73 -22.11 14.48
C GLY A 456 -8.19 -21.95 13.06
N SER A 457 -8.99 -22.34 12.06
CA SER A 457 -8.63 -22.17 10.64
C SER A 457 -9.16 -20.85 10.10
N GLY A 458 -8.29 -20.07 9.47
CA GLY A 458 -8.67 -18.86 8.73
C GLY A 458 -9.27 -19.13 7.37
#